data_54b21907251cb6be8e879f9905e0a280
#
_entry.id   54b21907251cb6be8e879f9905e0a280
#
_cell.length_a   1.000
_cell.length_b   1.000
_cell.length_c   1.000
_cell.angle_alpha   90.00
_cell.angle_beta   90.00
_cell.angle_gamma   90.00
#
_symmetry.space_group_name_H-M   'P 1'
#
loop_
_entity.id
_entity.type
_entity.pdbx_description
1 polymer ?
#
loop_
_entity_poly.entity_id
_entity_poly.type
_entity_poly.pdbx_seq_one_letter_code
_entity_poly.pdbx_strand_id
1 'polypeptide(L)'
;MTLSMQEPYTQAAATVITARAEAVFSRPPSEVLDLDEIESVHAMRVATRRLRAALEVFGPCLERKRGRRALAEVTALAAVLGERRDRDVQLDLLARLASDSTGSERRALGLLAQELREEQHEANDDLAKALKHAKRIGLRRRLARLAR
;
A
#
# COMPACT_ATOMS: atom_id res chain seq x y z
N MET A 1 -3.37 4.91 43.64
CA MET A 1 -3.82 4.82 42.25
C MET A 1 -2.59 4.94 41.36
N THR A 2 -1.96 3.83 41.05
CA THR A 2 -0.77 3.80 40.19
C THR A 2 -1.25 3.94 38.75
N LEU A 3 -1.12 5.13 38.18
CA LEU A 3 -1.27 5.33 36.74
C LEU A 3 -0.24 4.44 36.06
N SER A 4 -0.72 3.38 35.42
CA SER A 4 0.14 2.52 34.62
C SER A 4 0.75 3.36 33.51
N MET A 5 2.06 3.44 33.45
CA MET A 5 2.80 4.13 32.38
C MET A 5 2.45 3.58 30.97
N GLN A 6 1.72 2.48 30.88
CA GLN A 6 1.26 1.85 29.66
C GLN A 6 -0.01 2.49 29.06
N GLU A 7 -0.85 3.15 29.86
CA GLU A 7 -2.09 3.79 29.35
C GLU A 7 -1.85 4.85 28.26
N PRO A 8 -0.90 5.78 28.42
CA PRO A 8 -0.62 6.77 27.38
C PRO A 8 -0.16 6.15 26.05
N TYR A 9 0.64 5.10 26.11
CA TYR A 9 1.11 4.39 24.91
C TYR A 9 0.00 3.63 24.21
N THR A 10 -0.87 2.96 24.95
CA THR A 10 -2.03 2.23 24.37
C THR A 10 -3.00 3.20 23.71
N GLN A 11 -3.25 4.35 24.34
CA GLN A 11 -4.12 5.38 23.78
C GLN A 11 -3.50 6.02 22.52
N ALA A 12 -2.21 6.30 22.53
CA ALA A 12 -1.47 6.79 21.37
C ALA A 12 -1.50 5.77 20.23
N ALA A 13 -1.28 4.48 20.53
CA ALA A 13 -1.36 3.39 19.58
C ALA A 13 -2.74 3.33 18.90
N ALA A 14 -3.82 3.40 19.70
CA ALA A 14 -5.19 3.40 19.18
C ALA A 14 -5.42 4.56 18.20
N THR A 15 -5.04 5.76 18.60
CA THR A 15 -5.21 6.97 17.79
C THR A 15 -4.42 6.89 16.49
N VAL A 16 -3.13 6.57 16.57
CA VAL A 16 -2.24 6.54 15.40
C VAL A 16 -2.61 5.42 14.44
N ILE A 17 -2.82 4.19 14.93
CA ILE A 17 -3.16 3.05 14.07
C ILE A 17 -4.48 3.28 13.37
N THR A 18 -5.50 3.78 14.07
CA THR A 18 -6.80 4.09 13.46
C THR A 18 -6.67 5.15 12.37
N ALA A 19 -5.98 6.25 12.63
CA ALA A 19 -5.78 7.31 11.64
C ALA A 19 -4.99 6.81 10.42
N ARG A 20 -3.95 6.00 10.62
CA ARG A 20 -3.16 5.43 9.52
C ARG A 20 -3.95 4.39 8.72
N ALA A 21 -4.77 3.57 9.37
CA ALA A 21 -5.65 2.63 8.69
C ALA A 21 -6.70 3.35 7.82
N GLU A 22 -7.32 4.40 8.35
CA GLU A 22 -8.26 5.22 7.57
C GLU A 22 -7.59 5.84 6.34
N ALA A 23 -6.36 6.30 6.45
CA ALA A 23 -5.60 6.85 5.32
C ALA A 23 -5.35 5.81 4.21
N VAL A 24 -5.10 4.53 4.56
CA VAL A 24 -4.92 3.45 3.59
C VAL A 24 -6.19 3.23 2.76
N PHE A 25 -7.36 3.27 3.39
CA PHE A 25 -8.64 2.99 2.76
C PHE A 25 -9.43 4.25 2.37
N SER A 26 -8.77 5.42 2.32
CA SER A 26 -9.42 6.69 2.01
C SER A 26 -9.86 6.83 0.55
N ARG A 27 -9.21 6.11 -0.36
CA ARG A 27 -9.55 6.12 -1.79
C ARG A 27 -10.31 4.87 -2.18
N PRO A 28 -11.31 4.97 -3.05
CA PRO A 28 -12.04 3.79 -3.50
C PRO A 28 -11.14 2.89 -4.37
N PRO A 29 -11.36 1.56 -4.36
CA PRO A 29 -10.61 0.63 -5.20
C PRO A 29 -10.63 0.98 -6.68
N SER A 30 -11.72 1.56 -7.19
CA SER A 30 -11.84 1.99 -8.58
C SER A 30 -10.80 3.04 -8.99
N GLU A 31 -10.45 3.96 -8.09
CA GLU A 31 -9.36 4.93 -8.34
C GLU A 31 -7.99 4.28 -8.26
N VAL A 32 -7.76 3.43 -7.26
CA VAL A 32 -6.46 2.76 -7.06
C VAL A 32 -6.15 1.82 -8.22
N LEU A 33 -7.16 1.14 -8.77
CA LEU A 33 -7.01 0.21 -9.88
C LEU A 33 -7.04 0.87 -11.26
N ASP A 34 -7.29 2.16 -11.33
CA ASP A 34 -7.23 2.92 -12.58
C ASP A 34 -5.76 3.05 -13.03
N LEU A 35 -5.45 2.49 -14.19
CA LEU A 35 -4.11 2.49 -14.75
C LEU A 35 -3.63 3.87 -15.21
N ASP A 36 -4.56 4.77 -15.49
CA ASP A 36 -4.27 6.14 -15.92
C ASP A 36 -4.09 7.09 -14.73
N GLU A 37 -4.60 6.72 -13.55
CA GLU A 37 -4.51 7.50 -12.31
C GLU A 37 -3.49 6.89 -11.34
N ILE A 38 -2.20 7.09 -11.61
CA ILE A 38 -1.09 6.47 -10.85
C ILE A 38 -0.86 7.09 -9.46
N GLU A 39 -1.37 8.28 -9.20
CA GLU A 39 -1.19 8.96 -7.89
C GLU A 39 -1.97 8.28 -6.77
N SER A 40 -3.10 7.66 -7.06
CA SER A 40 -3.88 6.92 -6.06
C SER A 40 -3.13 5.68 -5.53
N VAL A 41 -2.44 4.95 -6.40
CA VAL A 41 -1.55 3.85 -6.01
C VAL A 41 -0.40 4.36 -5.16
N HIS A 42 0.21 5.46 -5.57
CA HIS A 42 1.30 6.08 -4.81
C HIS A 42 0.86 6.49 -3.41
N ALA A 43 -0.26 7.19 -3.31
CA ALA A 43 -0.82 7.63 -2.03
C ALA A 43 -1.15 6.44 -1.11
N MET A 44 -1.77 5.39 -1.65
CA MET A 44 -2.07 4.18 -0.88
C MET A 44 -0.80 3.46 -0.42
N ARG A 45 0.22 3.38 -1.27
CA ARG A 45 1.52 2.79 -0.92
C ARG A 45 2.19 3.54 0.24
N VAL A 46 2.21 4.87 0.19
CA VAL A 46 2.76 5.71 1.26
C VAL A 46 1.97 5.51 2.56
N ALA A 47 0.64 5.51 2.49
CA ALA A 47 -0.23 5.29 3.65
C ALA A 47 0.00 3.90 4.27
N THR A 48 0.11 2.85 3.44
CA THR A 48 0.35 1.48 3.89
C THR A 48 1.72 1.33 4.55
N ARG A 49 2.76 1.96 4.02
CA ARG A 49 4.09 1.98 4.63
C ARG A 49 4.06 2.65 6.01
N ARG A 50 3.35 3.78 6.14
CA ARG A 50 3.20 4.48 7.42
C ARG A 50 2.40 3.66 8.43
N LEU A 51 1.36 2.97 8.00
CA LEU A 51 0.60 2.06 8.84
C LEU A 51 1.47 0.89 9.33
N ARG A 52 2.26 0.28 8.44
CA ARG A 52 3.18 -0.79 8.82
C ARG A 52 4.17 -0.33 9.89
N ALA A 53 4.78 0.84 9.71
CA ALA A 53 5.69 1.42 10.70
C ALA A 53 5.00 1.65 12.05
N ALA A 54 3.76 2.13 12.05
CA ALA A 54 2.98 2.29 13.28
C ALA A 54 2.72 0.95 13.99
N LEU A 55 2.36 -0.09 13.24
CA LEU A 55 2.16 -1.44 13.79
C LEU A 55 3.44 -2.04 14.38
N GLU A 56 4.59 -1.78 13.77
CA GLU A 56 5.89 -2.20 14.28
C GLU A 56 6.25 -1.45 15.57
N VAL A 57 6.13 -0.13 15.58
CA VAL A 57 6.43 0.72 16.75
C VAL A 57 5.54 0.40 17.94
N PHE A 58 4.24 0.26 17.72
CA PHE A 58 3.27 0.00 18.77
C PHE A 58 3.02 -1.49 19.03
N GLY A 59 3.73 -2.37 18.36
CA GLY A 59 3.60 -3.83 18.51
C GLY A 59 3.54 -4.31 19.96
N PRO A 60 4.44 -3.82 20.86
CA PRO A 60 4.42 -4.20 22.28
C PRO A 60 3.14 -3.81 23.03
N CYS A 61 2.39 -2.81 22.54
CA CYS A 61 1.14 -2.34 23.14
C CYS A 61 -0.11 -3.09 22.61
N LEU A 62 0.09 -3.97 21.62
CA LEU A 62 -1.00 -4.67 20.96
C LEU A 62 -1.12 -6.10 21.48
N GLU A 63 -2.33 -6.67 21.40
CA GLU A 63 -2.50 -8.09 21.64
C GLU A 63 -1.67 -8.86 20.60
N ARG A 64 -0.77 -9.71 21.09
CA ARG A 64 0.32 -10.32 20.32
C ARG A 64 -0.13 -11.04 19.05
N LYS A 65 -1.19 -11.83 19.12
CA LYS A 65 -1.69 -12.62 18.00
C LYS A 65 -2.36 -11.74 16.94
N ARG A 66 -3.19 -10.80 17.40
CA ARG A 66 -3.91 -9.87 16.51
C ARG A 66 -2.94 -8.89 15.85
N GLY A 67 -1.99 -8.36 16.62
CA GLY A 67 -0.96 -7.44 16.12
C GLY A 67 -0.11 -8.08 15.01
N ARG A 68 0.36 -9.32 15.23
CA ARG A 68 1.13 -10.04 14.20
C ARG A 68 0.31 -10.34 12.95
N ARG A 69 -0.96 -10.72 13.10
CA ARG A 69 -1.85 -10.95 11.95
C ARG A 69 -2.06 -9.67 11.15
N ALA A 70 -2.36 -8.57 11.83
CA ALA A 70 -2.54 -7.28 11.18
C ALA A 70 -1.28 -6.84 10.43
N LEU A 71 -0.11 -6.96 11.05
CA LEU A 71 1.16 -6.63 10.42
C LEU A 71 1.43 -7.51 9.19
N ALA A 72 1.15 -8.80 9.24
CA ALA A 72 1.30 -9.70 8.10
C ALA A 72 0.40 -9.31 6.92
N GLU A 73 -0.87 -8.99 7.18
CA GLU A 73 -1.82 -8.56 6.14
C GLU A 73 -1.42 -7.21 5.53
N VAL A 74 -0.99 -6.26 6.34
CA VAL A 74 -0.53 -4.94 5.86
C VAL A 74 0.77 -5.08 5.07
N THR A 75 1.68 -5.95 5.50
CA THR A 75 2.93 -6.23 4.77
C THR A 75 2.66 -6.87 3.41
N ALA A 76 1.72 -7.81 3.34
CA ALA A 76 1.31 -8.42 2.07
C ALA A 76 0.69 -7.39 1.12
N LEU A 77 -0.18 -6.52 1.61
CA LEU A 77 -0.76 -5.44 0.82
C LEU A 77 0.32 -4.45 0.34
N ALA A 78 1.28 -4.11 1.19
CA ALA A 78 2.40 -3.24 0.83
C ALA A 78 3.25 -3.82 -0.31
N ALA A 79 3.49 -5.13 -0.29
CA ALA A 79 4.25 -5.81 -1.35
C ALA A 79 3.57 -5.71 -2.71
N VAL A 80 2.26 -5.96 -2.78
CA VAL A 80 1.49 -5.88 -4.02
C VAL A 80 1.39 -4.44 -4.54
N LEU A 81 1.21 -3.47 -3.66
CA LEU A 81 1.25 -2.05 -4.00
C LEU A 81 2.63 -1.63 -4.54
N GLY A 82 3.70 -2.17 -3.97
CA GLY A 82 5.08 -1.94 -4.44
C GLY A 82 5.29 -2.46 -5.86
N GLU A 83 4.87 -3.67 -6.16
CA GLU A 83 4.95 -4.26 -7.50
C GLU A 83 4.23 -3.41 -8.55
N ARG A 84 3.00 -2.96 -8.26
CA ARG A 84 2.26 -2.07 -9.16
C ARG A 84 2.98 -0.72 -9.31
N ARG A 85 3.41 -0.10 -8.21
CA ARG A 85 4.07 1.21 -8.24
C ARG A 85 5.40 1.17 -8.97
N ASP A 86 6.17 0.11 -8.86
CA ASP A 86 7.45 -0.04 -9.56
C ASP A 86 7.25 0.01 -11.09
N ARG A 87 6.20 -0.62 -11.62
CA ARG A 87 5.85 -0.57 -13.04
C ARG A 87 5.40 0.82 -13.48
N ASP A 88 4.61 1.50 -12.65
CA ASP A 88 4.20 2.89 -12.91
C ASP A 88 5.41 3.82 -13.05
N VAL A 89 6.39 3.70 -12.15
CA VAL A 89 7.62 4.51 -12.16
C VAL A 89 8.49 4.18 -13.38
N GLN A 90 8.66 2.90 -13.70
CA GLN A 90 9.44 2.46 -14.85
C GLN A 90 8.82 2.95 -16.17
N LEU A 91 7.50 2.89 -16.30
CA LEU A 91 6.80 3.41 -17.49
C LEU A 91 6.95 4.92 -17.63
N ASP A 92 6.90 5.66 -16.54
CA ASP A 92 7.10 7.11 -16.54
C ASP A 92 8.54 7.47 -16.97
N LEU A 93 9.55 6.75 -16.47
CA LEU A 93 10.94 6.92 -16.88
C LEU A 93 11.15 6.60 -18.35
N LEU A 94 10.55 5.52 -18.86
CA LEU A 94 10.64 5.19 -20.29
C LEU A 94 9.99 6.24 -21.18
N ALA A 95 8.86 6.81 -20.76
CA ALA A 95 8.21 7.90 -21.50
C ALA A 95 9.11 9.13 -21.60
N ARG A 96 9.82 9.47 -20.53
CA ARG A 96 10.80 10.57 -20.52
C ARG A 96 12.00 10.28 -21.43
N LEU A 97 12.56 9.08 -21.38
CA LEU A 97 13.65 8.67 -22.28
C LEU A 97 13.19 8.70 -23.74
N ALA A 98 12.00 8.21 -24.03
CA ALA A 98 11.46 8.18 -25.39
C ALA A 98 11.21 9.58 -25.98
N SER A 99 10.90 10.57 -25.14
CA SER A 99 10.70 11.96 -25.60
C SER A 99 11.97 12.59 -26.18
N ASP A 100 13.16 12.16 -25.71
CA ASP A 100 14.47 12.63 -26.15
C ASP A 100 15.13 11.72 -27.20
N SER A 101 14.43 10.66 -27.62
CA SER A 101 14.98 9.62 -28.49
C SER A 101 14.34 9.65 -29.88
N THR A 102 15.04 9.13 -30.87
CA THR A 102 14.57 9.01 -32.26
C THR A 102 14.98 7.67 -32.88
N GLY A 103 14.35 7.30 -33.99
CA GLY A 103 14.72 6.14 -34.79
C GLY A 103 14.66 4.81 -34.05
N SER A 104 15.73 4.01 -34.15
CA SER A 104 15.81 2.66 -33.56
C SER A 104 15.77 2.65 -32.05
N GLU A 105 16.33 3.65 -31.39
CA GLU A 105 16.29 3.80 -29.93
C GLU A 105 14.86 3.99 -29.45
N ARG A 106 14.10 4.87 -30.08
CA ARG A 106 12.67 5.09 -29.74
C ARG A 106 11.84 3.84 -29.94
N ARG A 107 12.10 3.09 -31.01
CA ARG A 107 11.42 1.79 -31.25
C ARG A 107 11.73 0.76 -30.17
N ALA A 108 13.01 0.65 -29.77
CA ALA A 108 13.42 -0.25 -28.69
C ALA A 108 12.75 0.09 -27.36
N LEU A 109 12.70 1.38 -27.02
CA LEU A 109 12.00 1.86 -25.82
C LEU A 109 10.49 1.59 -25.87
N GLY A 110 9.87 1.69 -27.04
CA GLY A 110 8.46 1.36 -27.25
C GLY A 110 8.15 -0.12 -27.00
N LEU A 111 9.02 -1.04 -27.44
CA LEU A 111 8.89 -2.48 -27.18
C LEU A 111 9.01 -2.79 -25.69
N LEU A 112 9.99 -2.20 -25.01
CA LEU A 112 10.17 -2.37 -23.57
C LEU A 112 8.97 -1.80 -22.79
N ALA A 113 8.43 -0.65 -23.21
CA ALA A 113 7.24 -0.08 -22.61
C ALA A 113 6.03 -0.99 -22.74
N GLN A 114 5.90 -1.70 -23.86
CA GLN A 114 4.81 -2.67 -24.06
C GLN A 114 4.91 -3.84 -23.08
N GLU A 115 6.09 -4.42 -22.89
CA GLU A 115 6.33 -5.47 -21.90
C GLU A 115 6.01 -4.98 -20.49
N LEU A 116 6.46 -3.78 -20.12
CA LEU A 116 6.18 -3.20 -18.80
C LEU A 116 4.69 -2.90 -18.59
N ARG A 117 3.94 -2.55 -19.62
CA ARG A 117 2.47 -2.40 -19.51
C ARG A 117 1.79 -3.73 -19.24
N GLU A 118 2.24 -4.80 -19.85
CA GLU A 118 1.73 -6.15 -19.58
C GLU A 118 2.00 -6.54 -18.11
N GLU A 119 3.22 -6.32 -17.63
CA GLU A 119 3.58 -6.53 -16.21
C GLU A 119 2.78 -5.61 -15.27
N GLN A 120 2.51 -4.36 -15.66
CA GLN A 120 1.67 -3.43 -14.90
C GLN A 120 0.24 -3.97 -14.78
N HIS A 121 -0.34 -4.50 -15.85
CA HIS A 121 -1.66 -5.13 -15.85
C HIS A 121 -1.72 -6.33 -14.91
N GLU A 122 -0.71 -7.20 -14.95
CA GLU A 122 -0.62 -8.36 -14.04
C GLU A 122 -0.51 -7.90 -12.58
N ALA A 123 0.36 -6.92 -12.29
CA ALA A 123 0.48 -6.34 -10.97
C ALA A 123 -0.82 -5.69 -10.48
N ASN A 124 -1.57 -5.08 -11.40
CA ASN A 124 -2.87 -4.48 -11.10
C ASN A 124 -3.94 -5.55 -10.79
N ASP A 125 -3.92 -6.68 -11.47
CA ASP A 125 -4.80 -7.81 -11.19
C ASP A 125 -4.51 -8.40 -9.80
N ASP A 126 -3.24 -8.54 -9.44
CA ASP A 126 -2.82 -8.97 -8.11
C ASP A 126 -3.24 -7.97 -7.03
N LEU A 127 -3.14 -6.67 -7.31
CA LEU A 127 -3.63 -5.61 -6.42
C LEU A 127 -5.15 -5.68 -6.25
N ALA A 128 -5.91 -5.92 -7.31
CA ALA A 128 -7.36 -6.11 -7.24
C ALA A 128 -7.74 -7.28 -6.32
N LYS A 129 -7.03 -8.40 -6.43
CA LYS A 129 -7.22 -9.57 -5.54
C LYS A 129 -6.89 -9.23 -4.09
N ALA A 130 -5.80 -8.50 -3.85
CA ALA A 130 -5.39 -8.09 -2.51
C ALA A 130 -6.41 -7.14 -1.86
N LEU A 131 -6.96 -6.20 -2.62
CA LEU A 131 -8.01 -5.28 -2.15
C LEU A 131 -9.31 -6.03 -1.82
N LYS A 132 -9.71 -6.99 -2.64
CA LYS A 132 -10.86 -7.87 -2.36
C LYS A 132 -10.64 -8.72 -1.11
N HIS A 133 -9.43 -9.27 -0.94
CA HIS A 133 -9.07 -10.02 0.27
C HIS A 133 -9.17 -9.15 1.50
N ALA A 134 -8.58 -7.94 1.50
CA ALA A 134 -8.63 -7.00 2.60
C ALA A 134 -10.07 -6.65 3.01
N LYS A 135 -10.94 -6.43 2.02
CA LYS A 135 -12.38 -6.20 2.25
C LYS A 135 -13.06 -7.42 2.85
N ARG A 136 -12.82 -8.60 2.31
CA ARG A 136 -13.41 -9.87 2.76
C ARG A 136 -13.09 -10.18 4.22
N ILE A 137 -11.82 -9.98 4.63
CA ILE A 137 -11.40 -10.21 6.02
C ILE A 137 -11.77 -9.06 6.96
N GLY A 138 -12.30 -7.96 6.44
CA GLY A 138 -12.63 -6.76 7.22
C GLY A 138 -11.40 -6.10 7.83
N LEU A 139 -10.29 -6.02 7.08
CA LEU A 139 -8.99 -5.52 7.56
C LEU A 139 -9.09 -4.14 8.20
N ARG A 140 -9.77 -3.19 7.56
CA ARG A 140 -10.00 -1.84 8.10
C ARG A 140 -10.61 -1.87 9.50
N ARG A 141 -11.66 -2.69 9.70
CA ARG A 141 -12.36 -2.84 10.98
C ARG A 141 -11.50 -3.53 12.02
N ARG A 142 -10.73 -4.54 11.62
CA ARG A 142 -9.78 -5.23 12.50
C ARG A 142 -8.69 -4.28 13.02
N LEU A 143 -8.13 -3.45 12.13
CA LEU A 143 -7.14 -2.44 12.48
C LEU A 143 -7.71 -1.40 13.47
N ALA A 144 -8.94 -0.93 13.25
CA ALA A 144 -9.60 0.02 14.14
C ALA A 144 -9.86 -0.55 15.55
N ARG A 145 -9.96 -1.88 15.69
CA ARG A 145 -10.19 -2.58 16.97
C ARG A 145 -8.91 -3.07 17.64
N LEU A 146 -7.76 -2.95 16.98
CA LEU A 146 -6.52 -3.60 17.41
C LEU A 146 -5.98 -3.02 18.72
N ALA A 147 -6.17 -1.73 18.94
CA ALA A 147 -5.66 -0.99 20.08
C ALA A 147 -6.75 -0.54 21.07
N ARG A 148 -7.92 -1.18 21.03
CA ARG A 148 -9.05 -0.94 21.97
C ARG A 148 -9.04 -1.95 23.09
#